data_17cb95c0b3450432749c20efce10e1bf
#
_entry.id   17cb95c0b3450432749c20efce10e1bf
#
_cell.length_a   1.000
_cell.length_b   1.000
_cell.length_c   1.000
_cell.angle_alpha   90.00
_cell.angle_beta   90.00
_cell.angle_gamma   90.00
#
_symmetry.space_group_name_H-M   'P 1'
#
loop_
_entity.id
_entity.type
_entity.pdbx_description
1 polymer ?
#
loop_
_entity_poly.entity_id
_entity_poly.type
_entity_poly.pdbx_seq_one_letter_code
_entity_poly.pdbx_strand_id
1 'polypeptide(L)'
;MADTSGGRQSRRQPTRPRLLIHLIRLAVSVGALVAAVPSCGLIFPQKHSAPESSSGQPSSVLVEVESHNWSDITVYLMAGGLPQRLGMVTALGAASFDFPSERLNNSAGVRLRALPVAGQPFTSENILVVPGQVITWTLENNLDRSSFSVY
;
A
#
# COMPACT_ATOMS: atom_id res chain seq x y z
N MET A 1 19.10 -60.33 -22.02
CA MET A 1 17.84 -60.76 -21.35
C MET A 1 17.53 -59.81 -20.21
N ALA A 2 16.42 -59.21 -20.30
CA ALA A 2 15.59 -58.45 -19.35
C ALA A 2 15.30 -57.05 -19.84
N ASP A 3 14.28 -57.00 -20.47
CA ASP A 3 13.24 -56.10 -20.81
C ASP A 3 12.72 -55.32 -19.57
N THR A 4 12.65 -54.01 -19.66
CA THR A 4 11.88 -53.21 -18.71
C THR A 4 11.12 -52.15 -19.44
N SER A 5 9.92 -52.52 -19.71
CA SER A 5 8.71 -51.82 -20.04
C SER A 5 8.59 -50.38 -19.58
N GLY A 6 8.26 -49.51 -20.54
CA GLY A 6 7.91 -48.13 -20.36
C GLY A 6 6.60 -47.90 -19.63
N GLY A 7 6.66 -47.00 -18.69
CA GLY A 7 5.50 -46.37 -18.06
C GLY A 7 5.26 -44.96 -18.59
N ARG A 8 4.45 -44.86 -19.64
CA ARG A 8 3.93 -43.60 -20.19
C ARG A 8 2.84 -43.08 -19.28
N GLN A 9 3.16 -42.20 -18.33
CA GLN A 9 2.13 -41.49 -17.57
C GLN A 9 1.56 -40.35 -18.43
N SER A 10 0.39 -40.63 -18.94
CA SER A 10 -0.52 -39.68 -19.56
C SER A 10 -0.90 -38.58 -18.57
N ARG A 11 -0.37 -37.37 -18.74
CA ARG A 11 -0.87 -36.16 -18.06
C ARG A 11 -2.28 -35.87 -18.58
N ARG A 12 -3.25 -36.20 -17.81
CA ARG A 12 -4.63 -35.70 -17.97
C ARG A 12 -4.67 -34.23 -17.64
N GLN A 13 -4.85 -33.39 -18.66
CA GLN A 13 -5.21 -32.00 -18.50
C GLN A 13 -6.64 -31.91 -17.93
N PRO A 14 -6.88 -31.07 -16.91
CA PRO A 14 -8.25 -30.78 -16.51
C PRO A 14 -8.86 -29.81 -17.52
N THR A 15 -9.85 -30.32 -18.24
CA THR A 15 -10.76 -29.55 -19.08
C THR A 15 -11.51 -28.52 -18.23
N ARG A 16 -11.30 -27.25 -18.53
CA ARG A 16 -12.10 -26.16 -17.95
C ARG A 16 -13.49 -26.17 -18.57
N PRO A 17 -14.58 -26.24 -17.80
CA PRO A 17 -15.91 -26.05 -18.35
C PRO A 17 -16.11 -24.58 -18.74
N ARG A 18 -16.18 -24.34 -20.03
CA ARG A 18 -16.83 -23.15 -20.58
C ARG A 18 -18.34 -23.42 -20.49
N LEU A 19 -19.00 -22.81 -19.56
CA LEU A 19 -20.45 -22.82 -19.55
C LEU A 19 -20.94 -21.38 -19.28
N LEU A 20 -21.41 -20.80 -20.36
CA LEU A 20 -22.75 -20.25 -20.50
C LEU A 20 -23.12 -19.13 -19.51
N ILE A 21 -22.77 -17.91 -19.92
CA ILE A 21 -23.55 -16.74 -19.57
C ILE A 21 -24.48 -16.48 -20.77
N HIS A 22 -25.64 -17.09 -20.75
CA HIS A 22 -26.74 -16.71 -21.60
C HIS A 22 -27.85 -16.05 -20.77
N LEU A 23 -28.09 -14.80 -21.12
CA LEU A 23 -29.41 -14.21 -21.28
C LEU A 23 -30.38 -14.29 -20.08
N ILE A 24 -30.47 -13.21 -19.35
CA ILE A 24 -31.78 -12.75 -18.90
C ILE A 24 -31.95 -11.32 -19.41
N ARG A 25 -32.62 -11.23 -20.54
CA ARG A 25 -33.29 -10.04 -21.04
C ARG A 25 -34.74 -10.11 -20.62
N LEU A 26 -35.33 -8.95 -20.44
CA LEU A 26 -36.75 -8.61 -20.40
C LEU A 26 -37.44 -8.66 -19.03
N ALA A 27 -37.71 -7.48 -18.52
CA ALA A 27 -39.10 -7.05 -18.36
C ALA A 27 -39.16 -5.53 -18.20
N VAL A 28 -39.75 -4.94 -19.18
CA VAL A 28 -40.30 -3.58 -19.25
C VAL A 28 -41.42 -3.47 -18.23
N SER A 29 -41.42 -2.39 -17.42
CA SER A 29 -42.68 -1.84 -16.92
C SER A 29 -42.57 -0.33 -16.79
N VAL A 30 -43.25 0.31 -17.69
CA VAL A 30 -43.66 1.69 -17.70
C VAL A 30 -44.51 1.96 -16.47
N GLY A 31 -44.15 2.99 -15.73
CA GLY A 31 -44.93 3.50 -14.61
C GLY A 31 -44.60 4.96 -14.40
N ALA A 32 -45.20 5.80 -15.21
CA ALA A 32 -45.21 7.25 -15.00
C ALA A 32 -46.10 7.57 -13.83
N LEU A 33 -45.55 8.17 -12.77
CA LEU A 33 -46.33 8.98 -11.86
C LEU A 33 -45.52 10.21 -11.46
N VAL A 34 -45.87 11.30 -12.12
CA VAL A 34 -45.43 12.65 -11.80
C VAL A 34 -46.16 13.08 -10.53
N ALA A 35 -45.47 13.19 -9.44
CA ALA A 35 -45.93 13.93 -8.27
C ALA A 35 -44.93 15.07 -8.03
N ALA A 36 -45.30 16.24 -8.53
CA ALA A 36 -44.62 17.49 -8.22
C ALA A 36 -44.94 17.87 -6.78
N VAL A 37 -43.99 17.71 -5.88
CA VAL A 37 -44.02 18.33 -4.55
C VAL A 37 -43.12 19.55 -4.61
N PRO A 38 -43.62 20.77 -4.47
CA PRO A 38 -42.78 21.92 -4.21
C PRO A 38 -42.29 21.86 -2.77
N SER A 39 -41.15 21.22 -2.59
CA SER A 39 -40.44 21.25 -1.32
C SER A 39 -39.74 22.59 -1.19
N CYS A 40 -40.35 23.53 -0.46
CA CYS A 40 -39.67 24.70 0.03
C CYS A 40 -38.50 24.22 0.92
N GLY A 41 -37.35 24.01 0.31
CA GLY A 41 -36.15 23.78 1.02
C GLY A 41 -35.76 25.03 1.79
N LEU A 42 -35.94 25.00 3.11
CA LEU A 42 -35.24 25.89 4.00
C LEU A 42 -33.74 25.67 3.76
N ILE A 43 -33.14 26.61 3.06
CA ILE A 43 -31.69 26.72 2.91
C ILE A 43 -31.18 27.07 4.30
N PHE A 44 -30.88 26.07 5.10
CA PHE A 44 -29.99 26.27 6.24
C PHE A 44 -28.61 26.54 5.62
N PRO A 45 -27.99 27.71 5.90
CA PRO A 45 -26.60 27.87 5.56
C PRO A 45 -25.85 26.78 6.31
N GLN A 46 -25.44 25.72 5.62
CA GLN A 46 -24.41 24.85 6.14
C GLN A 46 -23.21 25.75 6.34
N LYS A 47 -23.00 26.13 7.61
CA LYS A 47 -21.74 26.63 8.06
C LYS A 47 -20.72 25.54 7.67
N HIS A 48 -20.03 25.78 6.56
CA HIS A 48 -18.84 25.04 6.26
C HIS A 48 -17.95 25.28 7.49
N SER A 49 -17.96 24.33 8.38
CA SER A 49 -16.92 24.22 9.39
C SER A 49 -15.65 24.14 8.55
N ALA A 50 -14.94 25.25 8.47
CA ALA A 50 -13.56 25.23 8.03
C ALA A 50 -12.93 24.04 8.80
N PRO A 51 -12.07 23.23 8.16
CA PRO A 51 -11.36 22.22 8.89
C PRO A 51 -10.76 22.94 10.09
N GLU A 52 -11.23 22.63 11.28
CA GLU A 52 -10.60 23.08 12.50
C GLU A 52 -9.14 22.66 12.33
N SER A 53 -8.29 23.65 12.10
CA SER A 53 -6.87 23.48 12.26
C SER A 53 -6.69 23.05 13.69
N SER A 54 -6.83 21.75 13.93
CA SER A 54 -6.41 21.17 15.18
C SER A 54 -4.94 21.55 15.29
N SER A 55 -4.69 22.54 16.16
CA SER A 55 -3.37 22.93 16.62
C SER A 55 -2.76 21.79 17.47
N GLY A 56 -3.08 20.55 17.09
CA GLY A 56 -2.45 19.34 17.57
C GLY A 56 -1.07 19.23 16.93
N GLN A 57 -0.07 18.97 17.73
CA GLN A 57 1.24 18.53 17.26
C GLN A 57 1.06 17.50 16.16
N PRO A 58 1.90 17.56 15.10
CA PRO A 58 1.86 16.53 14.05
C PRO A 58 1.91 15.15 14.69
N SER A 59 0.88 14.33 14.42
CA SER A 59 0.74 13.02 15.05
C SER A 59 1.39 11.90 14.24
N SER A 60 2.04 12.25 13.13
CA SER A 60 2.67 11.27 12.22
C SER A 60 4.05 11.74 11.74
N VAL A 61 4.79 10.79 11.23
CA VAL A 61 6.03 10.98 10.48
C VAL A 61 5.79 10.50 9.06
N LEU A 62 6.20 11.30 8.08
CA LEU A 62 6.14 10.94 6.67
C LEU A 62 7.44 10.25 6.25
N VAL A 63 7.35 9.22 5.43
CA VAL A 63 8.48 8.51 4.82
C VAL A 63 8.30 8.58 3.31
N GLU A 64 9.15 9.33 2.65
CA GLU A 64 9.22 9.41 1.20
C GLU A 64 10.32 8.48 0.72
N VAL A 65 9.97 7.54 -0.14
CA VAL A 65 10.91 6.54 -0.67
C VAL A 65 11.03 6.72 -2.16
N GLU A 66 12.25 6.90 -2.64
CA GLU A 66 12.60 6.89 -4.04
C GLU A 66 13.44 5.63 -4.33
N SER A 67 13.02 4.82 -5.28
CA SER A 67 13.69 3.57 -5.63
C SER A 67 14.41 3.67 -6.97
N HIS A 68 15.70 3.48 -6.96
CA HIS A 68 16.55 3.25 -8.14
C HIS A 68 16.81 1.75 -8.36
N ASN A 69 16.13 0.90 -7.60
CA ASN A 69 16.24 -0.54 -7.70
C ASN A 69 15.35 -1.11 -8.80
N TRP A 70 15.82 -2.16 -9.45
CA TRP A 70 15.09 -2.86 -10.52
C TRP A 70 13.99 -3.81 -10.01
N SER A 71 13.92 -4.03 -8.70
CA SER A 71 12.90 -4.85 -8.04
C SER A 71 11.90 -4.00 -7.31
N ASP A 72 10.66 -4.46 -7.24
CA ASP A 72 9.69 -3.95 -6.27
C ASP A 72 10.20 -4.23 -4.86
N ILE A 73 10.05 -3.25 -3.98
CA ILE A 73 10.58 -3.30 -2.62
C ILE A 73 9.45 -3.08 -1.62
N THR A 74 9.27 -4.01 -0.71
CA THR A 74 8.39 -3.81 0.44
C THR A 74 9.17 -3.10 1.56
N VAL A 75 8.57 -2.02 2.07
CA VAL A 75 9.14 -1.17 3.12
C VAL A 75 8.49 -1.50 4.45
N TYR A 76 9.32 -1.68 5.46
CA TYR A 76 8.91 -1.93 6.84
C TYR A 76 9.50 -0.89 7.78
N LEU A 77 8.72 -0.49 8.76
CA LEU A 77 9.17 0.23 9.94
C LEU A 77 9.60 -0.78 11.02
N MET A 78 10.80 -0.60 11.53
CA MET A 78 11.35 -1.39 12.64
C MET A 78 11.36 -0.52 13.89
N ALA A 79 10.24 -0.49 14.59
CA ALA A 79 10.07 0.23 15.83
C ALA A 79 9.58 -0.71 16.93
N GLY A 80 10.14 -0.64 18.12
CA GLY A 80 9.71 -1.48 19.24
C GLY A 80 9.96 -3.00 19.08
N GLY A 81 10.85 -3.39 18.16
CA GLY A 81 11.27 -4.79 18.00
C GLY A 81 10.46 -5.61 16.97
N LEU A 82 9.28 -5.17 16.59
CA LEU A 82 8.46 -5.87 15.58
C LEU A 82 8.42 -5.09 14.26
N PRO A 83 8.63 -5.77 13.11
CA PRO A 83 8.50 -5.13 11.81
C PRO A 83 7.04 -4.82 11.50
N GLN A 84 6.75 -3.56 11.17
CA GLN A 84 5.47 -3.12 10.66
C GLN A 84 5.61 -2.81 9.17
N ARG A 85 4.81 -3.44 8.33
CA ARG A 85 4.78 -3.12 6.90
C ARG A 85 4.17 -1.74 6.69
N LEU A 86 4.89 -0.85 6.02
CA LEU A 86 4.40 0.45 5.58
C LEU A 86 3.71 0.34 4.21
N GLY A 87 4.38 -0.28 3.25
CA GLY A 87 3.86 -0.43 1.91
C GLY A 87 4.88 -1.05 0.95
N MET A 88 4.70 -0.78 -0.34
CA MET A 88 5.58 -1.25 -1.40
C MET A 88 5.87 -0.08 -2.35
N VAL A 89 7.11 0.07 -2.74
CA VAL A 89 7.55 0.94 -3.82
C VAL A 89 7.89 0.07 -5.03
N THR A 90 7.42 0.49 -6.19
CA THR A 90 7.69 -0.23 -7.44
C THR A 90 9.12 0.00 -7.91
N ALA A 91 9.61 -0.90 -8.75
CA ALA A 91 10.91 -0.77 -9.41
C ALA A 91 11.04 0.61 -10.08
N LEU A 92 12.16 1.30 -9.84
CA LEU A 92 12.46 2.63 -10.39
C LEU A 92 11.35 3.68 -10.12
N GLY A 93 10.58 3.50 -9.04
CA GLY A 93 9.45 4.34 -8.68
C GLY A 93 9.65 5.09 -7.37
N ALA A 94 8.60 5.81 -6.96
CA ALA A 94 8.55 6.49 -5.66
C ALA A 94 7.23 6.19 -4.97
N ALA A 95 7.24 6.25 -3.65
CA ALA A 95 6.06 6.10 -2.81
C ALA A 95 6.22 6.88 -1.51
N SER A 96 5.11 7.31 -0.95
CA SER A 96 5.08 7.97 0.35
C SER A 96 4.24 7.15 1.32
N PHE A 97 4.72 7.03 2.55
CA PHE A 97 4.07 6.31 3.63
C PHE A 97 4.05 7.20 4.86
N ASP A 98 3.08 7.01 5.71
CA ASP A 98 3.05 7.64 7.01
C ASP A 98 2.95 6.60 8.13
N PHE A 99 3.44 6.96 9.29
CA PHE A 99 3.23 6.18 10.49
C PHE A 99 3.00 7.09 11.69
N PRO A 100 2.16 6.65 12.64
CA PRO A 100 1.81 7.46 13.80
C PRO A 100 3.01 7.63 14.75
N SER A 101 3.12 8.82 15.32
CA SER A 101 4.22 9.19 16.22
C SER A 101 4.31 8.36 17.48
N GLU A 102 3.23 7.69 17.89
CA GLU A 102 3.24 6.75 19.01
C GLU A 102 4.20 5.55 18.78
N ARG A 103 4.59 5.32 17.52
CA ARG A 103 5.60 4.31 17.17
C ARG A 103 7.03 4.76 17.44
N LEU A 104 7.22 6.06 17.64
CA LEU A 104 8.50 6.61 18.08
C LEU A 104 8.67 6.26 19.57
N ASN A 105 9.29 5.13 19.84
CA ASN A 105 9.63 4.79 21.22
C ASN A 105 10.60 5.84 21.76
N ASN A 106 10.16 6.57 22.78
CA ASN A 106 10.85 7.62 23.52
C ASN A 106 12.38 7.54 23.40
N SER A 107 12.97 8.28 22.46
CA SER A 107 14.41 8.46 22.20
C SER A 107 15.20 7.34 21.50
N ALA A 108 14.62 6.20 21.16
CA ALA A 108 15.38 5.11 20.53
C ALA A 108 15.56 5.27 19.01
N GLY A 109 14.83 6.19 18.38
CA GLY A 109 14.79 6.28 16.92
C GLY A 109 14.06 5.12 16.27
N VAL A 110 14.05 5.10 14.94
CA VAL A 110 13.44 4.05 14.13
C VAL A 110 14.46 3.52 13.12
N ARG A 111 14.22 2.32 12.59
CA ARG A 111 14.93 1.81 11.43
C ARG A 111 13.94 1.49 10.34
N LEU A 112 14.35 1.67 9.10
CA LEU A 112 13.59 1.25 7.94
C LEU A 112 14.22 -0.01 7.35
N ARG A 113 13.39 -0.94 6.93
CA ARG A 113 13.86 -2.15 6.26
C ARG A 113 13.25 -2.24 4.87
N ALA A 114 14.11 -2.39 3.88
CA ALA A 114 13.77 -2.66 2.50
C ALA A 114 13.87 -4.16 2.24
N LEU A 115 12.80 -4.75 1.72
CA LEU A 115 12.74 -6.15 1.32
C LEU A 115 12.41 -6.22 -0.18
N PRO A 116 13.41 -6.35 -1.05
CA PRO A 116 13.18 -6.50 -2.48
C PRO A 116 12.56 -7.87 -2.78
N VAL A 117 11.78 -7.96 -3.88
CA VAL A 117 11.25 -9.23 -4.39
C VAL A 117 12.39 -10.16 -4.78
N ALA A 118 13.48 -9.61 -5.31
CA ALA A 118 14.70 -10.35 -5.62
C ALA A 118 15.91 -9.64 -5.00
N GLY A 119 16.72 -10.37 -4.24
CA GLY A 119 17.92 -9.86 -3.60
C GLY A 119 17.91 -9.99 -2.08
N GLN A 120 18.89 -9.34 -1.45
CA GLN A 120 19.04 -9.37 0.01
C GLN A 120 18.28 -8.21 0.65
N PRO A 121 17.64 -8.44 1.80
CA PRO A 121 17.01 -7.37 2.55
C PRO A 121 18.08 -6.42 3.12
N PHE A 122 17.74 -5.14 3.17
CA PHE A 122 18.57 -4.10 3.77
C PHE A 122 17.84 -3.46 4.94
N THR A 123 18.55 -3.12 6.00
CA THR A 123 18.01 -2.38 7.14
C THR A 123 18.88 -1.15 7.38
N SER A 124 18.26 0.02 7.44
CA SER A 124 18.95 1.27 7.71
C SER A 124 19.60 1.26 9.10
N GLU A 125 20.53 2.16 9.30
CA GLU A 125 20.94 2.56 10.66
C GLU A 125 19.76 3.17 11.42
N ASN A 126 20.02 3.51 12.67
CA ASN A 126 19.02 4.13 13.52
C ASN A 126 18.78 5.60 13.11
N ILE A 127 17.55 5.92 12.78
CA ILE A 127 17.12 7.24 12.33
C ILE A 127 16.45 7.94 13.50
N LEU A 128 17.04 9.03 13.95
CA LEU A 128 16.42 9.89 14.96
C LEU A 128 15.45 10.83 14.26
N VAL A 129 14.19 10.75 14.62
CA VAL A 129 13.10 11.53 14.02
C VAL A 129 12.11 11.93 15.09
N VAL A 130 11.51 13.10 14.92
CA VAL A 130 10.44 13.62 15.78
C VAL A 130 9.13 13.77 15.02
N PRO A 131 7.98 13.81 15.71
CA PRO A 131 6.68 13.98 15.07
C PRO A 131 6.66 15.19 14.13
N GLY A 132 6.11 14.99 12.92
CA GLY A 132 5.99 16.02 11.89
C GLY A 132 7.17 16.14 10.95
N GLN A 133 8.25 15.43 11.19
CA GLN A 133 9.38 15.37 10.26
C GLN A 133 9.11 14.41 9.10
N VAL A 134 9.89 14.61 8.05
CA VAL A 134 9.89 13.77 6.84
C VAL A 134 11.23 13.03 6.75
N ILE A 135 11.15 11.73 6.54
CA ILE A 135 12.30 10.90 6.20
C ILE A 135 12.29 10.71 4.68
N THR A 136 13.28 11.21 3.97
CA THR A 136 13.47 10.86 2.56
C THR A 136 14.49 9.73 2.47
N TRP A 137 14.13 8.64 1.82
CA TRP A 137 14.96 7.44 1.70
C TRP A 137 15.17 7.07 0.23
N THR A 138 16.39 7.21 -0.24
CA THR A 138 16.79 6.81 -1.59
C THR A 138 17.34 5.39 -1.56
N LEU A 139 16.63 4.47 -2.22
CA LEU A 139 16.99 3.06 -2.33
C LEU A 139 17.76 2.85 -3.63
N GLU A 140 19.03 2.55 -3.52
CA GLU A 140 19.88 2.27 -4.66
C GLU A 140 19.72 0.83 -5.18
N ASN A 141 20.19 0.57 -6.39
CA ASN A 141 20.20 -0.81 -6.92
C ASN A 141 21.02 -1.76 -6.03
N ASN A 142 22.14 -1.28 -5.50
CA ASN A 142 22.79 -1.91 -4.35
C ASN A 142 22.28 -1.25 -3.07
N LEU A 143 21.41 -1.93 -2.35
CA LEU A 143 20.75 -1.38 -1.16
C LEU A 143 21.73 -0.96 -0.05
N ASP A 144 22.93 -1.53 0.01
CA ASP A 144 23.95 -1.12 0.97
C ASP A 144 24.49 0.30 0.74
N ARG A 145 24.20 0.88 -0.43
CA ARG A 145 24.54 2.26 -0.78
C ARG A 145 23.37 3.22 -0.65
N SER A 146 22.25 2.73 -0.18
CA SER A 146 21.06 3.54 0.04
C SER A 146 21.31 4.61 1.11
N SER A 147 20.71 5.76 0.94
CA SER A 147 20.89 6.91 1.84
C SER A 147 19.55 7.46 2.31
N PHE A 148 19.56 8.13 3.45
CA PHE A 148 18.37 8.85 3.93
C PHE A 148 18.74 10.23 4.46
N SER A 149 17.75 11.11 4.47
CA SER A 149 17.80 12.41 5.13
C SER A 149 16.52 12.64 5.95
N VAL A 150 16.60 13.53 6.94
CA VAL A 150 15.48 13.91 7.81
C VAL A 150 15.39 15.43 7.85
N TYR A 151 14.18 15.97 7.66
CA TYR A 151 13.90 17.42 7.72
C TYR A 151 12.50 17.73 8.25
#